data_f1eec79adf7867a132e25ce16020fe0f
#
_entry.id   f1eec79adf7867a132e25ce16020fe0f
#
_cell.length_a   1.000
_cell.length_b   1.000
_cell.length_c   1.000
_cell.angle_alpha   90.00
_cell.angle_beta   90.00
_cell.angle_gamma   90.00
#
_symmetry.space_group_name_H-M   'P 1'
#
loop_
_entity.id
_entity.type
_entity.pdbx_description
1 polymer ?
#
loop_
_entity_poly.entity_id
_entity_poly.type
_entity_poly.pdbx_seq_one_letter_code
_entity_poly.pdbx_strand_id
1 'polypeptide(L)'
;RDLRMSRGLGDVYKRQAQQQQEQQIKAIRGFIQQDVNYIVLAPVVETGWDTVLKEAKKAKIPVIIADRQVKVKDDSLYTTWVGADFYQEGQKACSWMEQYAERNKKKTLNIVHIMGTEGATAQIGRTKALEEAAKKNGWNILEQQTGAFTQAKSHEVMEEYLKKYKDIDMVYCENDSEALGAINAIEQAGKKVGTDGIQIISFDATREGLAEVQNGKIAVDVECNPDFGKKIEKIIKQLEYKRDVNKEYYIGDKIYTQNKSISTIEIEKAKWSVTVVTDKIVKERVY
;
A
#
# COMPACT_ATOMS: atom_id res chain seq x y z
N ARG A 1 -23.36 10.03 7.24
CA ARG A 1 -24.25 9.87 6.06
C ARG A 1 -24.44 8.38 5.85
N ASP A 2 -25.64 7.88 6.14
CA ASP A 2 -26.01 6.48 5.90
C ASP A 2 -26.00 6.24 4.40
N LEU A 3 -25.05 5.43 3.93
CA LEU A 3 -25.09 4.89 2.58
C LEU A 3 -26.04 3.69 2.60
N ARG A 4 -27.32 3.93 2.38
CA ARG A 4 -28.29 2.88 2.06
C ARG A 4 -28.01 2.42 0.63
N MET A 5 -27.28 1.36 0.49
CA MET A 5 -27.18 0.64 -0.79
C MET A 5 -28.40 -0.29 -0.90
N SER A 6 -29.50 0.22 -1.43
CA SER A 6 -30.65 -0.60 -1.76
C SER A 6 -30.38 -1.34 -3.06
N ARG A 7 -30.17 -2.61 -2.96
CA ARG A 7 -30.56 -3.73 -3.85
C ARG A 7 -29.72 -4.96 -3.50
N GLY A 8 -30.19 -5.70 -2.50
CA GLY A 8 -29.74 -7.09 -2.29
C GLY A 8 -28.71 -7.35 -1.19
N LEU A 9 -28.12 -6.34 -0.52
CA LEU A 9 -27.17 -6.52 0.57
C LEU A 9 -27.65 -6.03 1.95
N GLY A 10 -28.91 -5.55 2.09
CA GLY A 10 -29.40 -5.05 3.37
C GLY A 10 -28.76 -3.72 3.80
N ASP A 11 -28.77 -3.43 5.10
CA ASP A 11 -28.20 -2.21 5.66
C ASP A 11 -26.67 -2.34 5.79
N VAL A 12 -25.94 -1.30 5.36
CA VAL A 12 -24.49 -1.21 5.48
C VAL A 12 -24.11 -0.19 6.56
N TYR A 13 -23.39 -0.65 7.59
CA TYR A 13 -22.87 0.18 8.65
C TYR A 13 -21.36 0.37 8.49
N LYS A 14 -20.88 1.61 8.54
CA LYS A 14 -19.46 1.96 8.48
C LYS A 14 -18.99 2.54 9.81
N ARG A 15 -17.88 2.03 10.35
CA ARG A 15 -17.17 2.56 11.51
C ARG A 15 -15.74 2.93 11.12
N GLN A 16 -15.43 4.23 11.22
CA GLN A 16 -14.09 4.76 10.98
C GLN A 16 -13.29 4.77 12.28
N ALA A 17 -12.12 4.13 12.30
CA ALA A 17 -11.30 3.94 13.50
C ALA A 17 -10.06 4.86 13.58
N GLN A 18 -9.87 5.75 12.62
CA GLN A 18 -8.78 6.74 12.61
C GLN A 18 -7.38 6.12 12.84
N GLN A 19 -7.08 5.02 12.15
CA GLN A 19 -5.82 4.27 12.28
C GLN A 19 -5.53 3.76 13.72
N GLN A 20 -6.58 3.54 14.52
CA GLN A 20 -6.45 3.02 15.90
C GLN A 20 -7.03 1.62 15.99
N GLN A 21 -6.18 0.62 16.24
CA GLN A 21 -6.61 -0.77 16.38
C GLN A 21 -7.66 -0.99 17.48
N GLU A 22 -7.50 -0.32 18.63
CA GLU A 22 -8.47 -0.42 19.72
C GLU A 22 -9.88 0.02 19.31
N GLN A 23 -9.97 1.07 18.46
CA GLN A 23 -11.26 1.52 17.94
C GLN A 23 -11.84 0.52 16.94
N GLN A 24 -11.00 -0.15 16.13
CA GLN A 24 -11.46 -1.25 15.27
C GLN A 24 -12.00 -2.42 16.09
N ILE A 25 -11.31 -2.82 17.17
CA ILE A 25 -11.76 -3.88 18.08
C ILE A 25 -13.11 -3.52 18.73
N LYS A 26 -13.27 -2.27 19.19
CA LYS A 26 -14.55 -1.77 19.74
C LYS A 26 -15.67 -1.79 18.69
N ALA A 27 -15.35 -1.39 17.44
CA ALA A 27 -16.31 -1.42 16.34
C ALA A 27 -16.78 -2.83 16.01
N ILE A 28 -15.86 -3.81 15.94
CA ILE A 28 -16.19 -5.22 15.72
C ILE A 28 -17.12 -5.74 16.81
N ARG A 29 -16.82 -5.49 18.09
CA ARG A 29 -17.69 -5.86 19.21
C ARG A 29 -19.09 -5.21 19.11
N GLY A 30 -19.15 -3.96 18.68
CA GLY A 30 -20.41 -3.27 18.41
C GLY A 30 -21.21 -3.93 17.28
N PHE A 31 -20.57 -4.39 16.22
CA PHE A 31 -21.21 -5.15 15.14
C PHE A 31 -21.69 -6.53 15.61
N ILE A 32 -20.92 -7.22 16.46
CA ILE A 32 -21.32 -8.48 17.07
C ILE A 32 -22.59 -8.29 17.91
N GLN A 33 -22.67 -7.22 18.73
CA GLN A 33 -23.85 -6.90 19.54
C GLN A 33 -25.08 -6.55 18.68
N GLN A 34 -24.87 -6.01 17.48
CA GLN A 34 -25.93 -5.68 16.50
C GLN A 34 -26.36 -6.90 15.67
N ASP A 35 -25.75 -8.06 15.88
CA ASP A 35 -26.02 -9.30 15.15
C ASP A 35 -25.98 -9.12 13.61
N VAL A 36 -24.93 -8.44 13.12
CA VAL A 36 -24.76 -8.22 11.68
C VAL A 36 -24.48 -9.54 10.95
N ASN A 37 -24.86 -9.62 9.67
CA ASN A 37 -24.65 -10.86 8.90
C ASN A 37 -23.18 -11.08 8.51
N TYR A 38 -22.41 -10.02 8.24
CA TYR A 38 -21.02 -10.06 7.83
C TYR A 38 -20.24 -8.88 8.43
N ILE A 39 -18.96 -9.09 8.70
CA ILE A 39 -18.03 -8.02 9.05
C ILE A 39 -16.95 -7.96 7.95
N VAL A 40 -16.71 -6.76 7.40
CA VAL A 40 -15.54 -6.49 6.53
C VAL A 40 -14.57 -5.64 7.33
N LEU A 41 -13.37 -6.16 7.55
CA LEU A 41 -12.32 -5.54 8.34
C LEU A 41 -11.12 -5.19 7.47
N ALA A 42 -10.76 -3.90 7.41
CA ALA A 42 -9.46 -3.43 6.91
C ALA A 42 -8.55 -3.14 8.11
N PRO A 43 -7.67 -4.08 8.51
CA PRO A 43 -6.94 -3.96 9.76
C PRO A 43 -5.82 -2.91 9.69
N VAL A 44 -5.57 -2.20 10.80
CA VAL A 44 -4.48 -1.21 10.87
C VAL A 44 -3.11 -1.90 10.90
N VAL A 45 -2.97 -2.97 11.69
CA VAL A 45 -1.76 -3.77 11.85
C VAL A 45 -2.08 -5.26 11.74
N GLU A 46 -1.06 -6.11 11.54
CA GLU A 46 -1.28 -7.54 11.31
C GLU A 46 -1.63 -8.35 12.55
N THR A 47 -1.21 -7.94 13.75
CA THR A 47 -1.32 -8.73 14.99
C THR A 47 -2.39 -8.22 15.95
N GLY A 48 -2.72 -9.02 16.97
CA GLY A 48 -3.65 -8.61 18.04
C GLY A 48 -5.13 -8.89 17.79
N TRP A 49 -5.47 -9.65 16.75
CA TRP A 49 -6.85 -9.88 16.30
C TRP A 49 -7.49 -11.16 16.85
N ASP A 50 -6.70 -12.11 17.37
CA ASP A 50 -7.17 -13.43 17.78
C ASP A 50 -8.41 -13.39 18.68
N THR A 51 -8.44 -12.50 19.68
CA THR A 51 -9.53 -12.45 20.66
C THR A 51 -10.83 -12.01 20.02
N VAL A 52 -10.83 -10.86 19.33
CA VAL A 52 -12.06 -10.31 18.76
C VAL A 52 -12.58 -11.13 17.58
N LEU A 53 -11.69 -11.76 16.80
CA LEU A 53 -12.09 -12.67 15.73
C LEU A 53 -12.67 -13.98 16.29
N LYS A 54 -12.18 -14.48 17.45
CA LYS A 54 -12.85 -15.58 18.19
C LYS A 54 -14.24 -15.19 18.68
N GLU A 55 -14.41 -13.95 19.15
CA GLU A 55 -15.73 -13.43 19.54
C GLU A 55 -16.69 -13.43 18.34
N ALA A 56 -16.27 -12.93 17.17
CA ALA A 56 -17.08 -12.96 15.96
C ALA A 56 -17.42 -14.39 15.50
N LYS A 57 -16.43 -15.29 15.52
CA LYS A 57 -16.62 -16.72 15.18
C LYS A 57 -17.63 -17.39 16.12
N LYS A 58 -17.55 -17.11 17.44
CA LYS A 58 -18.52 -17.63 18.43
C LYS A 58 -19.95 -17.10 18.14
N ALA A 59 -20.07 -15.86 17.70
CA ALA A 59 -21.34 -15.27 17.26
C ALA A 59 -21.79 -15.77 15.87
N LYS A 60 -21.01 -16.63 15.21
CA LYS A 60 -21.26 -17.16 13.86
C LYS A 60 -21.31 -16.08 12.78
N ILE A 61 -20.64 -14.97 12.98
CA ILE A 61 -20.54 -13.85 12.01
C ILE A 61 -19.27 -14.05 11.17
N PRO A 62 -19.38 -14.30 9.85
CA PRO A 62 -18.24 -14.39 8.96
C PRO A 62 -17.49 -13.06 8.89
N VAL A 63 -16.15 -13.12 8.95
CA VAL A 63 -15.30 -11.95 8.81
C VAL A 63 -14.52 -12.04 7.50
N ILE A 64 -14.64 -11.02 6.65
CA ILE A 64 -13.87 -10.83 5.42
C ILE A 64 -12.80 -9.80 5.73
N ILE A 65 -11.54 -10.18 5.57
CA ILE A 65 -10.41 -9.26 5.73
C ILE A 65 -10.17 -8.58 4.38
N ALA A 66 -10.01 -7.26 4.37
CA ALA A 66 -9.78 -6.48 3.16
C ALA A 66 -8.49 -5.65 3.29
N ASP A 67 -7.80 -5.41 2.19
CA ASP A 67 -6.55 -4.66 2.11
C ASP A 67 -5.42 -5.37 2.87
N ARG A 68 -5.06 -4.90 4.05
CA ARG A 68 -4.02 -5.50 4.90
C ARG A 68 -4.48 -6.84 5.47
N GLN A 69 -3.55 -7.76 5.67
CA GLN A 69 -3.82 -9.06 6.28
C GLN A 69 -3.76 -9.02 7.81
N VAL A 70 -4.27 -10.08 8.42
CA VAL A 70 -4.15 -10.36 9.85
C VAL A 70 -3.27 -11.60 10.06
N LYS A 71 -2.41 -11.55 11.08
CA LYS A 71 -1.63 -12.70 11.55
C LYS A 71 -2.28 -13.26 12.79
N VAL A 72 -2.92 -14.40 12.64
CA VAL A 72 -3.65 -15.10 13.70
C VAL A 72 -3.10 -16.52 13.89
N LYS A 73 -3.36 -17.11 15.06
CA LYS A 73 -2.92 -18.47 15.37
C LYS A 73 -3.74 -19.56 14.68
N ASP A 74 -4.97 -19.24 14.32
CA ASP A 74 -5.94 -20.14 13.69
C ASP A 74 -6.61 -19.41 12.51
N ASP A 75 -6.27 -19.81 11.31
CA ASP A 75 -6.79 -19.21 10.07
C ASP A 75 -8.31 -19.34 9.91
N SER A 76 -8.95 -20.24 10.66
CA SER A 76 -10.41 -20.38 10.67
C SER A 76 -11.12 -19.23 11.38
N LEU A 77 -10.39 -18.27 11.98
CA LEU A 77 -10.94 -17.09 12.65
C LEU A 77 -11.50 -16.04 11.69
N TYR A 78 -11.12 -16.10 10.42
CA TYR A 78 -11.72 -15.28 9.37
C TYR A 78 -12.06 -16.13 8.15
N THR A 79 -13.02 -15.68 7.36
CA THR A 79 -13.54 -16.43 6.22
C THR A 79 -12.58 -16.37 5.04
N THR A 80 -12.21 -15.19 4.64
CA THR A 80 -11.35 -14.92 3.47
C THR A 80 -10.66 -13.57 3.58
N TRP A 81 -9.61 -13.39 2.80
CA TRP A 81 -8.93 -12.12 2.61
C TRP A 81 -8.97 -11.68 1.14
N VAL A 82 -9.05 -10.36 0.92
CA VAL A 82 -9.00 -9.72 -0.40
C VAL A 82 -8.05 -8.53 -0.33
N GLY A 83 -6.98 -8.53 -1.09
CA GLY A 83 -6.01 -7.43 -1.08
C GLY A 83 -4.92 -7.55 -2.14
N ALA A 84 -3.88 -6.74 -2.03
CA ALA A 84 -2.71 -6.73 -2.89
C ALA A 84 -1.56 -7.58 -2.30
N ASP A 85 -0.65 -8.02 -3.16
CA ASP A 85 0.61 -8.63 -2.71
C ASP A 85 1.65 -7.52 -2.47
N PHE A 86 1.69 -7.00 -1.24
CA PHE A 86 2.58 -5.91 -0.87
C PHE A 86 4.06 -6.22 -1.02
N TYR A 87 4.46 -7.48 -0.87
CA TYR A 87 5.84 -7.87 -1.13
C TYR A 87 6.15 -7.82 -2.64
N GLN A 88 5.23 -8.29 -3.48
CA GLN A 88 5.38 -8.20 -4.93
C GLN A 88 5.32 -6.74 -5.42
N GLU A 89 4.50 -5.87 -4.80
CA GLU A 89 4.54 -4.41 -5.07
C GLU A 89 5.95 -3.85 -4.83
N GLY A 90 6.54 -4.16 -3.67
CA GLY A 90 7.92 -3.77 -3.38
C GLY A 90 8.94 -4.33 -4.37
N GLN A 91 8.79 -5.59 -4.78
CA GLN A 91 9.64 -6.20 -5.82
C GLN A 91 9.51 -5.47 -7.17
N LYS A 92 8.28 -5.04 -7.55
CA LYS A 92 8.04 -4.24 -8.76
C LYS A 92 8.80 -2.92 -8.73
N ALA A 93 8.71 -2.19 -7.61
CA ALA A 93 9.45 -0.95 -7.41
C ALA A 93 10.97 -1.17 -7.47
N CYS A 94 11.47 -2.18 -6.76
CA CYS A 94 12.90 -2.50 -6.72
C CYS A 94 13.44 -2.94 -8.10
N SER A 95 12.68 -3.72 -8.87
CA SER A 95 13.08 -4.10 -10.23
C SER A 95 13.15 -2.89 -11.18
N TRP A 96 12.27 -1.88 -10.99
CA TRP A 96 12.38 -0.61 -11.70
C TRP A 96 13.65 0.15 -11.27
N MET A 97 13.95 0.20 -9.97
CA MET A 97 15.14 0.85 -9.41
C MET A 97 16.44 0.18 -9.94
N GLU A 98 16.48 -1.15 -10.08
CA GLU A 98 17.60 -1.90 -10.66
C GLU A 98 17.88 -1.42 -12.08
N GLN A 99 16.85 -1.37 -12.95
CA GLN A 99 17.01 -0.89 -14.32
C GLN A 99 17.38 0.59 -14.38
N TYR A 100 16.84 1.42 -13.47
CA TYR A 100 17.25 2.82 -13.39
C TYR A 100 18.73 2.96 -13.04
N ALA A 101 19.24 2.23 -12.06
CA ALA A 101 20.64 2.24 -11.66
C ALA A 101 21.55 1.79 -12.80
N GLU A 102 21.21 0.68 -13.47
CA GLU A 102 21.97 0.16 -14.63
C GLU A 102 22.07 1.18 -15.76
N ARG A 103 20.94 1.77 -16.18
CA ARG A 103 20.89 2.74 -17.29
C ARG A 103 21.65 4.01 -16.97
N ASN A 104 21.66 4.44 -15.71
CA ASN A 104 22.39 5.62 -15.25
C ASN A 104 23.82 5.29 -14.78
N LYS A 105 24.29 4.05 -14.99
CA LYS A 105 25.63 3.58 -14.63
C LYS A 105 25.98 3.81 -13.14
N LYS A 106 24.96 3.77 -12.27
CA LYS A 106 25.15 3.90 -10.83
C LYS A 106 25.53 2.54 -10.26
N LYS A 107 26.71 2.45 -9.63
CA LYS A 107 27.19 1.21 -9.01
C LYS A 107 26.50 0.89 -7.68
N THR A 108 26.00 1.90 -7.01
CA THR A 108 25.23 1.83 -5.79
C THR A 108 24.19 2.93 -5.75
N LEU A 109 23.22 2.83 -4.87
CA LEU A 109 22.22 3.86 -4.58
C LEU A 109 22.25 4.17 -3.09
N ASN A 110 22.26 5.45 -2.75
CA ASN A 110 22.03 5.94 -1.39
C ASN A 110 20.54 6.21 -1.21
N ILE A 111 19.87 5.39 -0.42
CA ILE A 111 18.43 5.38 -0.27
C ILE A 111 18.07 5.80 1.16
N VAL A 112 17.18 6.75 1.33
CA VAL A 112 16.46 6.96 2.58
C VAL A 112 15.06 6.36 2.45
N HIS A 113 14.58 5.73 3.50
CA HIS A 113 13.31 5.02 3.49
C HIS A 113 12.33 5.65 4.48
N ILE A 114 11.18 6.05 3.98
CA ILE A 114 10.05 6.52 4.77
C ILE A 114 9.03 5.39 4.80
N MET A 115 8.95 4.71 5.94
CA MET A 115 8.10 3.54 6.15
C MET A 115 6.67 3.96 6.49
N GLY A 116 5.72 3.14 6.09
CA GLY A 116 4.35 3.26 6.53
C GLY A 116 4.14 3.00 8.03
N THR A 117 2.89 2.75 8.41
CA THR A 117 2.55 2.38 9.80
C THR A 117 3.21 1.07 10.18
N GLU A 118 4.06 1.09 11.21
CA GLU A 118 4.77 -0.09 11.69
C GLU A 118 3.81 -1.22 12.05
N GLY A 119 4.12 -2.43 11.58
CA GLY A 119 3.30 -3.62 11.80
C GLY A 119 2.11 -3.74 10.85
N ALA A 120 1.92 -2.83 9.90
CA ALA A 120 0.99 -3.01 8.79
C ALA A 120 1.59 -3.96 7.74
N THR A 121 0.81 -4.89 7.18
CA THR A 121 1.34 -5.84 6.19
C THR A 121 1.86 -5.17 4.92
N ALA A 122 1.32 -4.00 4.55
CA ALA A 122 1.86 -3.19 3.46
C ALA A 122 3.29 -2.73 3.78
N GLN A 123 3.51 -2.14 4.96
CA GLN A 123 4.84 -1.75 5.42
C GLN A 123 5.79 -2.95 5.45
N ILE A 124 5.39 -4.06 6.08
CA ILE A 124 6.23 -5.27 6.20
C ILE A 124 6.66 -5.80 4.83
N GLY A 125 5.73 -5.89 3.88
CA GLY A 125 6.00 -6.41 2.54
C GLY A 125 6.91 -5.51 1.72
N ARG A 126 6.60 -4.21 1.65
CA ARG A 126 7.36 -3.21 0.88
C ARG A 126 8.77 -3.01 1.44
N THR A 127 8.90 -2.90 2.78
CA THR A 127 10.21 -2.84 3.47
C THR A 127 11.05 -4.07 3.16
N LYS A 128 10.51 -5.29 3.33
CA LYS A 128 11.23 -6.53 3.06
C LYS A 128 11.78 -6.58 1.65
N ALA A 129 10.99 -6.21 0.65
CA ALA A 129 11.43 -6.21 -0.74
C ALA A 129 12.59 -5.22 -0.98
N LEU A 130 12.54 -4.01 -0.37
CA LEU A 130 13.62 -3.04 -0.45
C LEU A 130 14.91 -3.57 0.19
N GLU A 131 14.84 -4.14 1.39
CA GLU A 131 16.00 -4.65 2.12
C GLU A 131 16.68 -5.80 1.37
N GLU A 132 15.89 -6.72 0.79
CA GLU A 132 16.41 -7.81 -0.02
C GLU A 132 17.06 -7.30 -1.32
N ALA A 133 16.45 -6.34 -2.00
CA ALA A 133 17.00 -5.73 -3.19
C ALA A 133 18.28 -4.93 -2.89
N ALA A 134 18.30 -4.17 -1.80
CA ALA A 134 19.48 -3.42 -1.36
C ALA A 134 20.65 -4.37 -1.06
N LYS A 135 20.40 -5.46 -0.35
CA LYS A 135 21.41 -6.49 -0.07
C LYS A 135 21.94 -7.14 -1.36
N LYS A 136 21.04 -7.47 -2.29
CA LYS A 136 21.37 -8.11 -3.59
C LYS A 136 22.26 -7.21 -4.45
N ASN A 137 21.94 -5.90 -4.50
CA ASN A 137 22.55 -4.96 -5.42
C ASN A 137 23.65 -4.09 -4.78
N GLY A 138 23.94 -4.26 -3.48
CA GLY A 138 24.94 -3.46 -2.77
C GLY A 138 24.50 -1.99 -2.63
N TRP A 139 23.19 -1.73 -2.47
CA TRP A 139 22.67 -0.39 -2.20
C TRP A 139 22.78 -0.04 -0.72
N ASN A 140 22.89 1.24 -0.43
CA ASN A 140 22.98 1.76 0.92
C ASN A 140 21.61 2.27 1.37
N ILE A 141 20.92 1.57 2.26
CA ILE A 141 19.79 2.13 2.99
C ILE A 141 20.40 2.97 4.14
N LEU A 142 20.39 4.30 3.96
CA LEU A 142 21.04 5.23 4.89
C LEU A 142 20.31 5.30 6.24
N GLU A 143 18.98 5.33 6.18
CA GLU A 143 18.11 5.37 7.36
C GLU A 143 16.68 4.97 6.98
N GLN A 144 15.95 4.44 7.98
CA GLN A 144 14.56 4.04 7.88
C GLN A 144 13.78 4.61 9.06
N GLN A 145 12.75 5.42 8.80
CA GLN A 145 11.85 5.98 9.81
C GLN A 145 10.40 5.92 9.33
N THR A 146 9.46 5.79 10.26
CA THR A 146 8.03 5.76 9.90
C THR A 146 7.49 7.15 9.60
N GLY A 147 6.86 7.30 8.43
CA GLY A 147 5.98 8.40 8.04
C GLY A 147 4.51 8.11 8.39
N ALA A 148 4.23 6.88 8.89
CA ALA A 148 2.91 6.43 9.34
C ALA A 148 1.83 6.58 8.24
N PHE A 149 2.19 6.48 6.97
CA PHE A 149 1.34 6.72 5.79
C PHE A 149 0.74 8.13 5.74
N THR A 150 1.39 9.13 6.35
CA THR A 150 0.88 10.51 6.37
C THR A 150 1.85 11.49 5.75
N GLN A 151 1.31 12.48 5.03
CA GLN A 151 2.09 13.54 4.40
C GLN A 151 2.85 14.39 5.42
N ALA A 152 2.20 14.76 6.54
CA ALA A 152 2.81 15.61 7.55
C ALA A 152 4.02 14.94 8.22
N LYS A 153 3.88 13.66 8.63
CA LYS A 153 4.98 12.96 9.29
C LYS A 153 6.13 12.67 8.33
N SER A 154 5.81 12.30 7.09
CA SER A 154 6.82 12.09 6.05
C SER A 154 7.62 13.36 5.76
N HIS A 155 6.96 14.53 5.73
CA HIS A 155 7.63 15.81 5.57
C HIS A 155 8.66 16.04 6.69
N GLU A 156 8.30 15.85 7.96
CA GLU A 156 9.21 15.96 9.10
C GLU A 156 10.41 15.01 8.98
N VAL A 157 10.15 13.74 8.68
CA VAL A 157 11.19 12.71 8.51
C VAL A 157 12.14 13.09 7.37
N MET A 158 11.61 13.56 6.24
CA MET A 158 12.45 13.97 5.11
C MET A 158 13.30 15.20 5.43
N GLU A 159 12.76 16.18 6.18
CA GLU A 159 13.59 17.32 6.65
C GLU A 159 14.77 16.86 7.52
N GLU A 160 14.56 15.87 8.39
CA GLU A 160 15.64 15.28 9.20
C GLU A 160 16.68 14.61 8.32
N TYR A 161 16.27 13.82 7.34
CA TYR A 161 17.17 13.16 6.40
C TYR A 161 18.00 14.16 5.59
N LEU A 162 17.40 15.25 5.12
CA LEU A 162 18.08 16.28 4.35
C LEU A 162 19.13 17.06 5.16
N LYS A 163 18.94 17.17 6.48
CA LYS A 163 19.96 17.77 7.40
C LYS A 163 21.12 16.82 7.62
N LYS A 164 20.86 15.50 7.68
CA LYS A 164 21.83 14.47 8.04
C LYS A 164 22.63 13.95 6.85
N TYR A 165 21.99 13.80 5.70
CA TYR A 165 22.58 13.19 4.50
C TYR A 165 22.68 14.20 3.36
N LYS A 166 23.88 14.32 2.78
CA LYS A 166 24.13 15.22 1.63
C LYS A 166 23.82 14.57 0.30
N ASP A 167 24.14 13.28 0.19
CA ASP A 167 24.07 12.50 -1.04
C ASP A 167 22.96 11.45 -0.91
N ILE A 168 21.74 11.86 -1.24
CA ILE A 168 20.56 10.99 -1.33
C ILE A 168 20.24 10.81 -2.82
N ASP A 169 20.28 9.58 -3.31
CA ASP A 169 19.87 9.24 -4.68
C ASP A 169 18.36 9.05 -4.77
N MET A 170 17.79 8.35 -3.80
CA MET A 170 16.38 7.98 -3.80
C MET A 170 15.74 8.10 -2.43
N VAL A 171 14.46 8.45 -2.41
CA VAL A 171 13.56 8.29 -1.26
C VAL A 171 12.57 7.18 -1.62
N TYR A 172 12.57 6.12 -0.84
CA TYR A 172 11.58 5.06 -0.93
C TYR A 172 10.46 5.36 0.06
N CYS A 173 9.32 5.82 -0.45
CA CYS A 173 8.11 6.14 0.31
C CYS A 173 7.12 4.99 0.14
N GLU A 174 6.54 4.50 1.22
CA GLU A 174 5.66 3.34 1.14
C GLU A 174 4.21 3.68 0.75
N ASN A 175 3.91 4.97 0.51
CA ASN A 175 2.69 5.40 -0.19
C ASN A 175 2.81 6.82 -0.77
N ASP A 176 1.79 7.24 -1.52
CA ASP A 176 1.74 8.56 -2.17
C ASP A 176 1.67 9.72 -1.18
N SER A 177 0.96 9.57 -0.06
CA SER A 177 0.92 10.62 0.96
C SER A 177 2.33 10.91 1.51
N GLU A 178 3.12 9.85 1.72
CA GLU A 178 4.52 9.99 2.14
C GLU A 178 5.38 10.60 1.03
N ALA A 179 5.17 10.19 -0.22
CA ALA A 179 5.88 10.77 -1.36
C ALA A 179 5.62 12.27 -1.51
N LEU A 180 4.37 12.71 -1.36
CA LEU A 180 3.99 14.13 -1.39
C LEU A 180 4.63 14.93 -0.23
N GLY A 181 4.71 14.33 0.95
CA GLY A 181 5.42 14.93 2.10
C GLY A 181 6.91 15.09 1.84
N ALA A 182 7.55 14.05 1.30
CA ALA A 182 8.97 14.06 0.95
C ALA A 182 9.28 15.09 -0.16
N ILE A 183 8.47 15.15 -1.21
CA ILE A 183 8.59 16.14 -2.30
C ILE A 183 8.57 17.56 -1.72
N ASN A 184 7.59 17.86 -0.88
CA ASN A 184 7.47 19.18 -0.25
C ASN A 184 8.72 19.55 0.56
N ALA A 185 9.24 18.65 1.38
CA ALA A 185 10.43 18.90 2.19
C ALA A 185 11.68 19.13 1.32
N ILE A 186 11.85 18.35 0.23
CA ILE A 186 12.98 18.48 -0.68
C ILE A 186 12.95 19.83 -1.40
N GLU A 187 11.77 20.24 -1.90
CA GLU A 187 11.59 21.52 -2.60
C GLU A 187 11.79 22.71 -1.66
N GLN A 188 11.29 22.65 -0.42
CA GLN A 188 11.50 23.69 0.59
C GLN A 188 12.97 23.82 1.00
N ALA A 189 13.73 22.74 0.97
CA ALA A 189 15.19 22.75 1.17
C ALA A 189 15.97 23.29 -0.05
N GLY A 190 15.29 23.74 -1.12
CA GLY A 190 15.89 24.24 -2.35
C GLY A 190 16.59 23.16 -3.18
N LYS A 191 16.29 21.88 -2.94
CA LYS A 191 16.85 20.76 -3.71
C LYS A 191 15.90 20.36 -4.84
N LYS A 192 16.46 19.72 -5.88
CA LYS A 192 15.67 19.18 -6.99
C LYS A 192 15.13 17.81 -6.66
N VAL A 193 13.91 17.54 -7.11
CA VAL A 193 13.25 16.24 -7.04
C VAL A 193 13.00 15.71 -8.46
N GLY A 194 12.97 14.41 -8.64
CA GLY A 194 12.68 13.77 -9.93
C GLY A 194 13.90 13.68 -10.85
N THR A 195 13.69 13.83 -12.15
CA THR A 195 14.66 13.48 -13.22
C THR A 195 16.08 14.07 -13.02
N ASP A 196 16.17 15.29 -12.52
CA ASP A 196 17.44 15.99 -12.31
C ASP A 196 17.82 16.12 -10.82
N GLY A 197 17.21 15.33 -9.96
CA GLY A 197 17.37 15.43 -8.52
C GLY A 197 17.17 14.09 -7.79
N ILE A 198 16.68 14.18 -6.57
CA ILE A 198 16.38 13.01 -5.74
C ILE A 198 15.17 12.28 -6.33
N GLN A 199 15.32 11.00 -6.65
CA GLN A 199 14.25 10.17 -7.20
C GLN A 199 13.29 9.76 -6.08
N ILE A 200 11.98 9.81 -6.34
CA ILE A 200 10.95 9.36 -5.41
C ILE A 200 10.35 8.05 -5.92
N ILE A 201 10.30 7.05 -5.06
CA ILE A 201 9.60 5.79 -5.27
C ILE A 201 8.33 5.83 -4.43
N SER A 202 7.19 5.45 -5.01
CA SER A 202 5.89 5.54 -4.35
C SER A 202 5.02 4.32 -4.60
N PHE A 203 3.94 4.22 -3.82
CA PHE A 203 2.90 3.19 -3.95
C PHE A 203 1.54 3.84 -3.78
N ASP A 204 0.50 3.14 -4.21
CA ASP A 204 -0.93 3.40 -4.24
C ASP A 204 -1.42 3.86 -5.62
N ALA A 205 -0.65 4.64 -6.33
CA ALA A 205 -1.02 5.26 -7.61
C ALA A 205 -2.35 6.03 -7.51
N THR A 206 -2.48 6.86 -6.48
CA THR A 206 -3.60 7.78 -6.32
C THR A 206 -3.61 8.82 -7.44
N ARG A 207 -4.70 9.59 -7.56
CA ARG A 207 -4.76 10.66 -8.56
C ARG A 207 -3.64 11.69 -8.36
N GLU A 208 -3.38 12.07 -7.12
CA GLU A 208 -2.33 13.00 -6.73
C GLU A 208 -0.94 12.41 -6.99
N GLY A 209 -0.71 11.15 -6.62
CA GLY A 209 0.55 10.44 -6.91
C GLY A 209 0.82 10.36 -8.41
N LEU A 210 -0.16 9.94 -9.21
CA LEU A 210 -0.04 9.88 -10.67
C LEU A 210 0.18 11.25 -11.31
N ALA A 211 -0.37 12.33 -10.75
CA ALA A 211 -0.09 13.68 -11.21
C ALA A 211 1.40 14.05 -11.00
N GLU A 212 1.98 13.67 -9.85
CA GLU A 212 3.40 13.91 -9.60
C GLU A 212 4.32 12.95 -10.39
N VAL A 213 3.85 11.73 -10.74
CA VAL A 213 4.54 10.91 -11.75
C VAL A 213 4.55 11.62 -13.09
N GLN A 214 3.42 12.17 -13.54
CA GLN A 214 3.29 12.88 -14.79
C GLN A 214 4.18 14.14 -14.84
N ASN A 215 4.29 14.85 -13.71
CA ASN A 215 5.16 16.00 -13.53
C ASN A 215 6.66 15.62 -13.46
N GLY A 216 6.99 14.34 -13.41
CA GLY A 216 8.35 13.82 -13.33
C GLY A 216 8.98 13.92 -11.94
N LYS A 217 8.19 14.19 -10.89
CA LYS A 217 8.68 14.26 -9.50
C LYS A 217 8.70 12.88 -8.84
N ILE A 218 7.71 12.03 -9.09
CA ILE A 218 7.72 10.62 -8.70
C ILE A 218 8.27 9.81 -9.88
N ALA A 219 9.32 9.04 -9.67
CA ALA A 219 10.01 8.28 -10.68
C ALA A 219 9.26 7.00 -11.08
N VAL A 220 8.75 6.28 -10.11
CA VAL A 220 7.88 5.12 -10.27
C VAL A 220 6.85 5.07 -9.15
N ASP A 221 5.64 4.70 -9.50
CA ASP A 221 4.52 4.51 -8.60
C ASP A 221 3.87 3.16 -8.88
N VAL A 222 3.81 2.29 -7.86
CA VAL A 222 3.22 0.97 -7.97
C VAL A 222 1.81 1.00 -7.37
N GLU A 223 0.82 0.70 -8.20
CA GLU A 223 -0.58 0.70 -7.79
C GLU A 223 -0.82 -0.27 -6.63
N CYS A 224 -1.56 0.18 -5.61
CA CYS A 224 -2.26 -0.64 -4.65
C CYS A 224 -3.76 -0.38 -4.82
N ASN A 225 -4.43 -1.21 -5.61
CA ASN A 225 -5.79 -0.95 -6.04
C ASN A 225 -6.80 -1.14 -4.90
N PRO A 226 -7.51 -0.09 -4.44
CA PRO A 226 -8.46 -0.18 -3.34
C PRO A 226 -9.87 -0.62 -3.77
N ASP A 227 -10.13 -0.93 -5.05
CA ASP A 227 -11.46 -1.33 -5.54
C ASP A 227 -11.78 -2.78 -5.20
N PHE A 228 -11.93 -3.07 -3.92
CA PHE A 228 -12.32 -4.39 -3.42
C PHE A 228 -13.84 -4.60 -3.43
N GLY A 229 -14.65 -3.55 -3.57
CA GLY A 229 -16.08 -3.56 -3.32
C GLY A 229 -16.84 -4.63 -4.13
N LYS A 230 -16.63 -4.67 -5.44
CA LYS A 230 -17.24 -5.68 -6.32
C LYS A 230 -16.81 -7.11 -6.01
N LYS A 231 -15.55 -7.28 -5.58
CA LYS A 231 -15.02 -8.59 -5.22
C LYS A 231 -15.64 -9.08 -3.91
N ILE A 232 -15.73 -8.21 -2.90
CA ILE A 232 -16.35 -8.50 -1.61
C ILE A 232 -17.85 -8.81 -1.80
N GLU A 233 -18.57 -8.01 -2.60
CA GLU A 233 -19.97 -8.28 -2.93
C GLU A 233 -20.16 -9.68 -3.52
N LYS A 234 -19.30 -10.07 -4.47
CA LYS A 234 -19.33 -11.40 -5.08
C LYS A 234 -19.08 -12.52 -4.07
N ILE A 235 -18.13 -12.30 -3.14
CA ILE A 235 -17.82 -13.25 -2.06
C ILE A 235 -19.03 -13.40 -1.12
N ILE A 236 -19.64 -12.30 -0.68
CA ILE A 236 -20.83 -12.34 0.17
C ILE A 236 -21.96 -13.11 -0.51
N LYS A 237 -22.24 -12.84 -1.79
CA LYS A 237 -23.23 -13.60 -2.56
C LYS A 237 -22.93 -15.10 -2.64
N GLN A 238 -21.65 -15.48 -2.77
CA GLN A 238 -21.27 -16.91 -2.73
C GLN A 238 -21.59 -17.54 -1.37
N LEU A 239 -21.26 -16.83 -0.27
CA LEU A 239 -21.55 -17.30 1.09
C LEU A 239 -23.05 -17.42 1.35
N GLU A 240 -23.87 -16.47 0.89
CA GLU A 240 -25.35 -16.53 0.95
C GLU A 240 -25.90 -17.79 0.26
N TYR A 241 -25.31 -18.18 -0.87
CA TYR A 241 -25.67 -19.41 -1.57
C TYR A 241 -24.98 -20.67 -0.99
N LYS A 242 -24.36 -20.57 0.19
CA LYS A 242 -23.60 -21.65 0.84
C LYS A 242 -22.54 -22.29 -0.08
N ARG A 243 -21.90 -21.48 -0.90
CA ARG A 243 -20.80 -21.90 -1.77
C ARG A 243 -19.47 -21.63 -1.08
N ASP A 244 -18.50 -22.49 -1.35
CA ASP A 244 -17.15 -22.29 -0.88
C ASP A 244 -16.50 -21.05 -1.53
N VAL A 245 -15.66 -20.37 -0.75
CA VAL A 245 -14.84 -19.24 -1.20
C VAL A 245 -13.36 -19.55 -0.96
N ASN A 246 -12.48 -19.03 -1.80
CA ASN A 246 -11.05 -19.19 -1.58
C ASN A 246 -10.64 -18.44 -0.32
N LYS A 247 -9.57 -18.91 0.33
CA LYS A 247 -9.02 -18.25 1.51
C LYS A 247 -8.44 -16.88 1.20
N GLU A 248 -7.87 -16.70 0.01
CA GLU A 248 -7.22 -15.48 -0.43
C GLU A 248 -7.64 -15.10 -1.86
N TYR A 249 -7.77 -13.81 -2.09
CA TYR A 249 -8.00 -13.21 -3.40
C TYR A 249 -7.06 -12.03 -3.58
N TYR A 250 -6.13 -12.16 -4.51
CA TYR A 250 -5.22 -11.11 -4.89
C TYR A 250 -5.84 -10.18 -5.92
N ILE A 251 -5.70 -8.88 -5.72
CA ILE A 251 -6.06 -7.82 -6.66
C ILE A 251 -4.80 -7.44 -7.43
N GLY A 252 -4.91 -7.37 -8.75
CA GLY A 252 -3.75 -7.04 -9.59
C GLY A 252 -3.43 -5.55 -9.57
N ASP A 253 -2.14 -5.26 -9.65
CA ASP A 253 -1.57 -3.92 -9.59
C ASP A 253 -0.87 -3.56 -10.89
N LYS A 254 -0.80 -2.27 -11.22
CA LYS A 254 -0.05 -1.71 -12.34
C LYS A 254 1.17 -0.96 -11.83
N ILE A 255 2.06 -0.62 -12.75
CA ILE A 255 3.27 0.13 -12.49
C ILE A 255 3.26 1.37 -13.39
N TYR A 256 3.52 2.53 -12.83
CA TYR A 256 3.45 3.81 -13.52
C TYR A 256 4.77 4.56 -13.44
N THR A 257 5.16 5.21 -14.54
CA THR A 257 6.38 6.04 -14.62
C THR A 257 6.24 7.08 -15.73
N GLN A 258 7.15 8.04 -15.76
CA GLN A 258 7.41 8.88 -16.94
C GLN A 258 8.69 8.48 -17.67
N ASN A 259 9.50 7.59 -17.11
CA ASN A 259 10.71 7.12 -17.75
C ASN A 259 10.40 6.12 -18.88
N LYS A 260 10.25 6.63 -20.11
CA LYS A 260 9.94 5.84 -21.31
C LYS A 260 10.99 4.78 -21.65
N SER A 261 12.18 4.87 -21.07
CA SER A 261 13.24 3.88 -21.32
C SER A 261 13.03 2.57 -20.55
N ILE A 262 12.17 2.58 -19.50
CA ILE A 262 11.83 1.41 -18.70
C ILE A 262 10.36 1.07 -18.96
N SER A 263 10.10 0.28 -20.01
CA SER A 263 8.74 -0.12 -20.41
C SER A 263 8.28 -1.45 -19.83
N THR A 264 9.21 -2.23 -19.28
CA THR A 264 8.96 -3.53 -18.65
C THR A 264 9.92 -3.75 -17.49
N ILE A 265 9.46 -4.48 -16.49
CA ILE A 265 10.32 -5.02 -15.42
C ILE A 265 10.20 -6.53 -15.39
N GLU A 266 11.10 -7.22 -14.69
CA GLU A 266 11.09 -8.67 -14.55
C GLU A 266 11.21 -9.07 -13.08
N ILE A 267 10.31 -9.95 -12.63
CA ILE A 267 10.31 -10.55 -11.30
C ILE A 267 10.15 -12.06 -11.50
N GLU A 268 11.08 -12.86 -10.96
CA GLU A 268 11.03 -14.34 -11.04
C GLU A 268 10.75 -14.88 -12.45
N LYS A 269 11.37 -14.26 -13.47
CA LYS A 269 11.19 -14.57 -14.90
C LYS A 269 9.82 -14.15 -15.49
N ALA A 270 8.92 -13.59 -14.70
CA ALA A 270 7.68 -12.99 -15.20
C ALA A 270 7.93 -11.54 -15.59
N LYS A 271 7.46 -11.15 -16.79
CA LYS A 271 7.56 -9.77 -17.29
C LYS A 271 6.30 -8.98 -16.95
N TRP A 272 6.50 -7.78 -16.44
CA TRP A 272 5.45 -6.84 -16.09
C TRP A 272 5.58 -5.58 -16.93
N SER A 273 4.47 -5.13 -17.52
CA SER A 273 4.45 -3.88 -18.27
C SER A 273 4.50 -2.68 -17.34
N VAL A 274 5.28 -1.67 -17.71
CA VAL A 274 5.32 -0.37 -17.03
C VAL A 274 4.59 0.65 -17.89
N THR A 275 3.64 1.35 -17.30
CA THR A 275 2.73 2.27 -17.99
C THR A 275 3.24 3.70 -17.87
N VAL A 276 3.37 4.40 -19.00
CA VAL A 276 3.65 5.84 -18.99
C VAL A 276 2.35 6.58 -18.65
N VAL A 277 2.41 7.45 -17.64
CA VAL A 277 1.25 8.22 -17.19
C VAL A 277 0.89 9.28 -18.23
N THR A 278 -0.41 9.41 -18.49
CA THR A 278 -1.00 10.40 -19.41
C THR A 278 -2.09 11.19 -18.70
N ASP A 279 -2.47 12.36 -19.24
CA ASP A 279 -3.60 13.17 -18.74
C ASP A 279 -4.88 12.34 -18.57
N LYS A 280 -5.11 11.41 -19.50
CA LYS A 280 -6.27 10.53 -19.44
C LYS A 280 -6.24 9.63 -18.21
N ILE A 281 -5.09 9.02 -17.92
CA ILE A 281 -4.91 8.13 -16.75
C ILE A 281 -5.17 8.91 -15.46
N VAL A 282 -4.59 10.10 -15.31
CA VAL A 282 -4.80 10.95 -14.13
C VAL A 282 -6.27 11.37 -13.98
N LYS A 283 -6.91 11.80 -15.08
CA LYS A 283 -8.33 12.22 -15.06
C LYS A 283 -9.30 11.09 -14.73
N GLU A 284 -9.02 9.88 -15.22
CA GLU A 284 -9.87 8.70 -15.02
C GLU A 284 -9.61 8.00 -13.67
N ARG A 285 -8.54 8.33 -12.95
CA ARG A 285 -8.27 7.76 -11.64
C ARG A 285 -9.33 8.22 -10.63
N VAL A 286 -9.95 7.28 -9.94
CA VAL A 286 -11.10 7.53 -9.04
C VAL A 286 -10.72 7.62 -7.57
N TYR A 287 -9.50 7.31 -7.23
CA TYR A 287 -8.91 7.35 -5.88
C TYR A 287 -7.55 8.03 -5.88
#